data_3801a0a08da896a5b76b6976a010e2e1
#
_entry.id   3801a0a08da896a5b76b6976a010e2e1
#
_cell.length_a   1.000
_cell.length_b   1.000
_cell.length_c   1.000
_cell.angle_alpha   90.00
_cell.angle_beta   90.00
_cell.angle_gamma   90.00
#
_symmetry.space_group_name_H-M   'P 1'
#
loop_
_entity.id
_entity.type
_entity.pdbx_description
1 polymer ?
#
loop_
_entity_poly.entity_id
_entity_poly.type
_entity_poly.pdbx_seq_one_letter_code
_entity_poly.pdbx_strand_id
1 'polypeptide(L)'
;YVKLKEEPAGEVRVRSIGNKVTTGVKVLDRAASSLKIERMERTFPYAGKFEERTRKEGLHLWYNVWFSKETSATRAATEVAFLDGIETAVPVPKIVSRATPETAWSLYGVRTGEWLFNDPDLSRQWYLDNPGTESWQKKGADIRLFDVWKQYNGNPAVIVAVVDGGINQEHPDLQDNLWTNPDEIPGNGMDDDGNGYVDDIHGYNFVDDNATLVPHRHGTHVAGTIGATNNNGTGISSIAGGDGTSGSGVRLMSCQILKSLISIGGEVASDPFIAAAIKYGADNGAVISQNSWGYAATRAGRNASSYINPVHKEAIDYFIKYAGCDNKGEQLDGSPMKGGIVLFASGNANTSDPRIAAP
;
A
#
# COMPACT_ATOMS: atom_id res chain seq x y z
N TYR A 1 -13.45 11.45 2.95
CA TYR A 1 -13.00 11.91 1.62
C TYR A 1 -14.05 12.76 0.95
N VAL A 2 -13.63 13.83 0.35
CA VAL A 2 -14.49 14.74 -0.43
C VAL A 2 -13.82 15.01 -1.78
N LYS A 3 -14.55 14.81 -2.88
CA LYS A 3 -14.12 15.20 -4.21
C LYS A 3 -14.85 16.45 -4.65
N LEU A 4 -14.11 17.49 -5.00
CA LEU A 4 -14.67 18.74 -5.52
C LEU A 4 -14.93 18.60 -7.02
N LYS A 5 -15.95 19.32 -7.55
CA LYS A 5 -16.18 19.43 -8.99
C LYS A 5 -15.14 20.32 -9.68
N GLU A 6 -14.60 21.29 -8.95
CA GLU A 6 -13.65 22.27 -9.46
C GLU A 6 -12.55 22.52 -8.42
N GLU A 7 -11.36 22.90 -8.89
CA GLU A 7 -10.25 23.29 -8.04
C GLU A 7 -10.58 24.56 -7.26
N PRO A 8 -10.24 24.61 -5.95
CA PRO A 8 -10.40 25.83 -5.17
C PRO A 8 -9.60 26.99 -5.75
N ALA A 9 -10.20 28.18 -5.78
CA ALA A 9 -9.55 29.39 -6.30
C ALA A 9 -8.42 29.94 -5.42
N GLY A 10 -8.16 29.34 -4.26
CA GLY A 10 -7.16 29.77 -3.30
C GLY A 10 -6.68 28.67 -2.38
N GLU A 11 -5.84 29.04 -1.41
CA GLU A 11 -5.29 28.10 -0.44
C GLU A 11 -6.39 27.41 0.39
N VAL A 12 -6.36 26.09 0.40
CA VAL A 12 -7.22 25.28 1.27
C VAL A 12 -6.62 25.26 2.67
N ARG A 13 -7.23 26.01 3.58
CA ARG A 13 -6.78 26.13 4.97
C ARG A 13 -7.94 26.35 5.92
N VAL A 14 -8.05 25.50 6.92
CA VAL A 14 -9.05 25.67 7.97
C VAL A 14 -8.66 26.81 8.92
N ARG A 15 -9.58 27.76 9.10
CA ARG A 15 -9.44 28.90 10.02
C ARG A 15 -10.70 29.02 10.86
N SER A 16 -10.53 29.22 12.17
CA SER A 16 -11.63 29.42 13.12
C SER A 16 -11.54 30.82 13.75
N ILE A 17 -12.62 31.61 13.66
CA ILE A 17 -12.73 32.93 14.30
C ILE A 17 -14.07 32.94 15.04
N GLY A 18 -14.01 32.85 16.38
CA GLY A 18 -15.21 32.62 17.20
C GLY A 18 -15.91 31.33 16.79
N ASN A 19 -17.20 31.40 16.47
CA ASN A 19 -17.98 30.24 16.03
C ASN A 19 -17.97 30.01 14.51
N LYS A 20 -17.22 30.81 13.75
CA LYS A 20 -17.18 30.70 12.30
C LYS A 20 -15.93 29.93 11.87
N VAL A 21 -16.13 28.85 11.13
CA VAL A 21 -15.08 28.05 10.51
C VAL A 21 -15.10 28.27 9.01
N THR A 22 -13.93 28.47 8.42
CA THR A 22 -13.72 28.56 6.96
C THR A 22 -12.61 27.60 6.53
N THR A 23 -12.75 27.02 5.34
CA THR A 23 -11.83 26.02 4.79
C THR A 23 -10.99 26.54 3.62
N GLY A 24 -11.31 27.74 3.10
CA GLY A 24 -10.83 28.23 1.81
C GLY A 24 -11.60 27.67 0.62
N VAL A 25 -12.49 26.71 0.85
CA VAL A 25 -13.40 26.12 -0.15
C VAL A 25 -14.82 26.64 0.10
N LYS A 26 -15.25 27.62 -0.65
CA LYS A 26 -16.52 28.34 -0.42
C LYS A 26 -17.75 27.43 -0.24
N VAL A 27 -17.81 26.33 -0.97
CA VAL A 27 -18.93 25.39 -0.88
C VAL A 27 -18.94 24.68 0.48
N LEU A 28 -17.78 24.32 1.04
CA LEU A 28 -17.66 23.67 2.34
C LEU A 28 -17.83 24.65 3.50
N ASP A 29 -17.52 25.93 3.33
CA ASP A 29 -17.65 26.96 4.38
C ASP A 29 -19.08 27.05 4.93
N ARG A 30 -20.09 26.68 4.12
CA ARG A 30 -21.50 26.67 4.55
C ARG A 30 -21.77 25.62 5.63
N ALA A 31 -21.10 24.47 5.56
CA ALA A 31 -21.24 23.37 6.51
C ALA A 31 -20.08 23.32 7.52
N ALA A 32 -19.03 24.11 7.33
CA ALA A 32 -17.79 24.01 8.10
C ALA A 32 -18.01 24.23 9.60
N SER A 33 -18.85 25.20 9.98
CA SER A 33 -19.15 25.48 11.39
C SER A 33 -20.06 24.43 12.03
N SER A 34 -21.06 23.93 11.31
CA SER A 34 -21.99 22.90 11.82
C SER A 34 -21.33 21.54 11.96
N LEU A 35 -20.43 21.20 11.04
CA LEU A 35 -19.66 19.97 11.09
C LEU A 35 -18.42 20.09 11.97
N LYS A 36 -18.06 21.32 12.40
CA LYS A 36 -16.83 21.60 13.16
C LYS A 36 -15.62 21.04 12.45
N ILE A 37 -15.40 21.44 11.20
CA ILE A 37 -14.24 21.01 10.40
C ILE A 37 -12.97 21.53 11.09
N GLU A 38 -12.04 20.62 11.39
CA GLU A 38 -10.80 20.91 12.14
C GLU A 38 -9.58 20.97 11.21
N ARG A 39 -9.54 20.12 10.18
CA ARG A 39 -8.43 20.03 9.21
C ARG A 39 -8.98 19.64 7.85
N MET A 40 -8.32 20.10 6.82
CA MET A 40 -8.57 19.72 5.43
C MET A 40 -7.28 19.78 4.63
N GLU A 41 -6.98 18.77 3.85
CA GLU A 41 -5.81 18.70 2.98
C GLU A 41 -6.07 17.82 1.76
N ARG A 42 -5.26 17.94 0.72
CA ARG A 42 -5.36 17.06 -0.45
C ARG A 42 -5.10 15.60 -0.05
N THR A 43 -5.93 14.68 -0.54
CA THR A 43 -5.73 13.23 -0.37
C THR A 43 -4.47 12.77 -1.12
N PHE A 44 -4.25 13.34 -2.31
CA PHE A 44 -3.04 13.17 -3.09
C PHE A 44 -2.23 14.47 -2.98
N PRO A 45 -1.09 14.48 -2.28
CA PRO A 45 -0.21 15.66 -2.18
C PRO A 45 0.16 16.23 -3.55
N TYR A 46 0.74 17.41 -3.57
CA TYR A 46 1.31 17.96 -4.80
C TYR A 46 2.43 17.03 -5.29
N ALA A 47 2.28 16.52 -6.49
CA ALA A 47 3.08 15.42 -7.01
C ALA A 47 4.24 15.90 -7.94
N GLY A 48 4.69 17.15 -7.79
CA GLY A 48 5.84 17.68 -8.49
C GLY A 48 5.85 17.36 -9.99
N LYS A 49 6.86 16.62 -10.43
CA LYS A 49 7.00 16.16 -11.83
C LYS A 49 5.82 15.33 -12.35
N PHE A 50 4.98 14.78 -11.47
CA PHE A 50 3.80 13.97 -11.80
C PHE A 50 2.46 14.74 -11.67
N GLU A 51 2.49 16.02 -11.34
CA GLU A 51 1.26 16.81 -11.11
C GLU A 51 0.39 16.91 -12.36
N GLU A 52 0.98 16.95 -13.57
CA GLU A 52 0.22 17.01 -14.82
C GLU A 52 -0.72 15.80 -14.96
N ARG A 53 -0.22 14.59 -14.80
CA ARG A 53 -1.03 13.38 -14.88
C ARG A 53 -1.98 13.21 -13.70
N THR A 54 -1.59 13.69 -12.50
CA THR A 54 -2.44 13.75 -11.31
C THR A 54 -3.69 14.63 -11.57
N ARG A 55 -3.50 15.78 -12.21
CA ARG A 55 -4.57 16.70 -12.60
C ARG A 55 -5.44 16.14 -13.73
N LYS A 56 -4.83 15.50 -14.72
CA LYS A 56 -5.54 14.87 -15.84
C LYS A 56 -6.53 13.80 -15.38
N GLU A 57 -6.19 13.05 -14.33
CA GLU A 57 -7.06 12.03 -13.73
C GLU A 57 -7.98 12.59 -12.64
N GLY A 58 -7.96 13.88 -12.35
CA GLY A 58 -8.82 14.53 -11.36
C GLY A 58 -8.47 14.21 -9.91
N LEU A 59 -7.32 13.57 -9.65
CA LEU A 59 -6.91 13.17 -8.30
C LEU A 59 -6.62 14.38 -7.41
N HIS A 60 -6.19 15.51 -7.98
CA HIS A 60 -5.96 16.78 -7.27
C HIS A 60 -7.23 17.37 -6.63
N LEU A 61 -8.41 16.89 -7.02
CA LEU A 61 -9.71 17.35 -6.50
C LEU A 61 -10.16 16.61 -5.24
N TRP A 62 -9.45 15.55 -4.84
CA TRP A 62 -9.75 14.79 -3.63
C TRP A 62 -9.12 15.43 -2.39
N TYR A 63 -9.93 15.54 -1.33
CA TYR A 63 -9.54 16.07 -0.04
C TYR A 63 -9.93 15.16 1.11
N ASN A 64 -9.01 15.02 2.06
CA ASN A 64 -9.29 14.50 3.39
C ASN A 64 -9.88 15.62 4.24
N VAL A 65 -10.97 15.35 4.93
CA VAL A 65 -11.64 16.33 5.81
C VAL A 65 -11.83 15.71 7.20
N TRP A 66 -11.24 16.33 8.21
CA TRP A 66 -11.41 15.95 9.61
C TRP A 66 -12.37 16.90 10.29
N PHE A 67 -13.22 16.36 11.12
CA PHE A 67 -14.24 17.10 11.85
C PHE A 67 -14.41 16.54 13.26
N SER A 68 -15.11 17.27 14.14
CA SER A 68 -15.36 16.90 15.54
C SER A 68 -15.93 15.49 15.67
N LYS A 69 -15.43 14.74 16.66
CA LYS A 69 -15.88 13.37 17.00
C LYS A 69 -17.37 13.25 17.38
N GLU A 70 -18.05 14.36 17.59
CA GLU A 70 -19.48 14.39 17.91
C GLU A 70 -20.37 14.05 16.69
N THR A 71 -19.85 14.21 15.47
CA THR A 71 -20.57 13.89 14.22
C THR A 71 -20.09 12.56 13.65
N SER A 72 -21.00 11.67 13.26
CA SER A 72 -20.58 10.42 12.59
C SER A 72 -20.06 10.71 11.18
N ALA A 73 -19.04 9.96 10.74
CA ALA A 73 -18.44 10.11 9.42
C ALA A 73 -19.46 9.93 8.28
N THR A 74 -20.37 8.96 8.44
CA THR A 74 -21.44 8.71 7.46
C THR A 74 -22.39 9.91 7.35
N ARG A 75 -22.78 10.51 8.48
CA ARG A 75 -23.65 11.69 8.48
C ARG A 75 -22.94 12.87 7.83
N ALA A 76 -21.69 13.15 8.21
CA ALA A 76 -20.90 14.23 7.63
C ALA A 76 -20.76 14.08 6.11
N ALA A 77 -20.41 12.88 5.65
CA ALA A 77 -20.29 12.60 4.22
C ALA A 77 -21.62 12.82 3.49
N THR A 78 -22.74 12.38 4.07
CA THR A 78 -24.07 12.61 3.50
C THR A 78 -24.40 14.10 3.41
N GLU A 79 -24.19 14.87 4.46
CA GLU A 79 -24.45 16.31 4.46
C GLU A 79 -23.60 17.05 3.41
N VAL A 80 -22.30 16.69 3.30
CA VAL A 80 -21.36 17.30 2.36
C VAL A 80 -21.71 16.91 0.91
N ALA A 81 -22.08 15.67 0.65
CA ALA A 81 -22.40 15.18 -0.70
C ALA A 81 -23.55 15.95 -1.39
N PHE A 82 -24.44 16.56 -0.62
CA PHE A 82 -25.55 17.36 -1.16
C PHE A 82 -25.18 18.81 -1.47
N LEU A 83 -23.97 19.25 -1.14
CA LEU A 83 -23.54 20.62 -1.43
C LEU A 83 -23.23 20.78 -2.92
N ASP A 84 -23.75 21.85 -3.52
CA ASP A 84 -23.40 22.19 -4.89
C ASP A 84 -21.88 22.51 -4.98
N GLY A 85 -21.18 21.94 -5.98
CA GLY A 85 -19.73 22.00 -6.10
C GLY A 85 -18.99 20.79 -5.49
N ILE A 86 -19.69 19.87 -4.85
CA ILE A 86 -19.16 18.56 -4.43
C ILE A 86 -19.55 17.51 -5.49
N GLU A 87 -18.57 16.76 -5.99
CA GLU A 87 -18.79 15.62 -6.88
C GLU A 87 -19.25 14.40 -6.08
N THR A 88 -18.51 14.09 -5.01
CA THR A 88 -18.86 13.02 -4.08
C THR A 88 -18.23 13.26 -2.70
N ALA A 89 -18.83 12.67 -1.68
CA ALA A 89 -18.28 12.62 -0.34
C ALA A 89 -18.59 11.25 0.27
N VAL A 90 -17.55 10.58 0.79
CA VAL A 90 -17.65 9.24 1.36
C VAL A 90 -16.87 9.16 2.67
N PRO A 91 -17.34 8.37 3.65
CA PRO A 91 -16.58 8.16 4.86
C PRO A 91 -15.26 7.42 4.55
N VAL A 92 -14.23 7.71 5.33
CA VAL A 92 -12.98 6.95 5.32
C VAL A 92 -13.27 5.57 5.91
N PRO A 93 -13.00 4.46 5.19
CA PRO A 93 -13.26 3.12 5.70
C PRO A 93 -12.21 2.73 6.75
N LYS A 94 -12.53 1.90 7.70
CA LYS A 94 -11.56 1.27 8.57
C LYS A 94 -10.95 0.06 7.86
N ILE A 95 -9.63 -0.03 7.82
CA ILE A 95 -8.94 -1.20 7.28
C ILE A 95 -8.32 -2.06 8.38
N VAL A 96 -8.00 -3.28 8.03
CA VAL A 96 -7.27 -4.25 8.86
C VAL A 96 -6.23 -4.97 8.01
N SER A 97 -5.09 -5.33 8.62
CA SER A 97 -4.14 -6.24 7.99
C SER A 97 -4.78 -7.61 7.80
N ARG A 98 -4.30 -8.36 6.84
CA ARG A 98 -4.70 -9.75 6.60
C ARG A 98 -3.65 -10.71 7.17
N ALA A 99 -3.22 -10.46 8.42
CA ALA A 99 -2.28 -11.32 9.13
C ALA A 99 -2.89 -12.71 9.42
N THR A 100 -2.08 -13.76 9.27
CA THR A 100 -2.41 -15.09 9.77
C THR A 100 -2.14 -15.17 11.27
N PRO A 101 -2.93 -15.93 12.06
CA PRO A 101 -2.63 -16.17 13.46
C PRO A 101 -1.28 -16.86 13.67
N GLU A 102 -0.56 -16.51 14.71
CA GLU A 102 0.81 -16.98 15.03
C GLU A 102 0.95 -18.49 15.23
N THR A 103 -0.14 -19.22 15.39
CA THR A 103 -0.13 -20.62 15.82
C THR A 103 0.25 -21.63 14.73
N ALA A 104 0.51 -21.18 13.50
CA ALA A 104 0.72 -22.09 12.37
C ALA A 104 2.19 -22.47 12.08
N TRP A 105 3.17 -21.94 12.81
CA TRP A 105 4.58 -22.04 12.40
C TRP A 105 5.40 -23.18 13.00
N SER A 106 4.84 -24.04 13.86
CA SER A 106 5.66 -24.84 14.75
C SER A 106 6.08 -26.24 14.27
N LEU A 107 5.51 -26.84 13.23
CA LEU A 107 5.85 -28.23 12.84
C LEU A 107 5.60 -28.47 11.34
N TYR A 108 6.48 -27.99 10.49
CA TYR A 108 6.46 -28.43 9.08
C TYR A 108 7.52 -29.49 8.84
N GLY A 109 7.11 -30.61 8.21
CA GLY A 109 8.03 -31.67 7.82
C GLY A 109 9.11 -31.15 6.88
N VAL A 110 10.35 -31.56 7.15
CA VAL A 110 11.51 -31.18 6.33
C VAL A 110 11.55 -32.05 5.08
N ARG A 111 11.59 -31.43 3.91
CA ARG A 111 11.83 -32.13 2.65
C ARG A 111 13.29 -32.58 2.59
N THR A 112 13.57 -33.81 2.15
CA THR A 112 14.90 -34.29 1.84
C THR A 112 15.10 -34.29 0.33
N GLY A 113 16.15 -33.61 -0.17
CA GLY A 113 16.47 -33.55 -1.60
C GLY A 113 17.53 -32.49 -1.91
N GLU A 114 17.95 -32.38 -3.15
CA GLU A 114 18.77 -31.28 -3.62
C GLU A 114 17.92 -30.01 -3.71
N TRP A 115 18.33 -28.97 -3.00
CA TRP A 115 17.67 -27.67 -3.00
C TRP A 115 18.28 -26.78 -4.07
N LEU A 116 17.46 -25.99 -4.75
CA LEU A 116 17.95 -25.05 -5.76
C LEU A 116 18.76 -23.91 -5.11
N PHE A 117 18.38 -23.53 -3.89
CA PHE A 117 19.00 -22.48 -3.09
C PHE A 117 19.47 -23.02 -1.72
N ASN A 118 20.39 -22.33 -1.08
CA ASN A 118 21.03 -22.75 0.17
C ASN A 118 20.40 -22.15 1.44
N ASP A 119 19.24 -21.48 1.32
CA ASP A 119 18.58 -20.82 2.43
C ASP A 119 18.05 -21.82 3.45
N PRO A 120 18.38 -21.69 4.75
CA PRO A 120 18.19 -22.73 5.73
C PRO A 120 16.70 -23.07 5.99
N ASP A 121 15.80 -22.11 5.84
CA ASP A 121 14.36 -22.30 6.06
C ASP A 121 13.57 -22.68 4.80
N LEU A 122 14.21 -22.79 3.63
CA LEU A 122 13.57 -23.19 2.38
C LEU A 122 12.81 -24.53 2.53
N SER A 123 13.40 -25.49 3.24
CA SER A 123 12.81 -26.80 3.48
C SER A 123 11.46 -26.74 4.24
N ARG A 124 11.18 -25.65 4.92
CA ARG A 124 9.95 -25.41 5.69
C ARG A 124 8.85 -24.72 4.89
N GLN A 125 9.18 -24.22 3.71
CA GLN A 125 8.28 -23.46 2.83
C GLN A 125 7.47 -24.38 1.91
N TRP A 126 6.60 -25.20 2.51
CA TRP A 126 5.82 -26.23 1.82
C TRP A 126 4.96 -25.68 0.65
N TYR A 127 4.54 -24.42 0.72
CA TYR A 127 3.70 -23.78 -0.29
C TYR A 127 4.42 -23.52 -1.62
N LEU A 128 5.74 -23.58 -1.64
CA LEU A 128 6.55 -23.45 -2.86
C LEU A 128 6.59 -24.74 -3.68
N ASP A 129 6.65 -25.89 -2.97
CA ASP A 129 6.58 -27.23 -3.53
C ASP A 129 6.14 -28.21 -2.42
N ASN A 130 4.90 -28.67 -2.47
CA ASN A 130 4.27 -29.43 -1.40
C ASN A 130 4.48 -30.96 -1.57
N PRO A 131 5.35 -31.58 -0.77
CA PRO A 131 5.60 -33.02 -0.86
C PRO A 131 4.44 -33.87 -0.31
N GLY A 132 3.51 -33.31 0.47
CA GLY A 132 2.43 -34.02 1.13
C GLY A 132 2.90 -34.94 2.26
N THR A 133 3.92 -34.52 3.01
CA THR A 133 4.50 -35.33 4.11
C THR A 133 3.67 -35.29 5.38
N GLU A 134 2.92 -34.23 5.59
CA GLU A 134 2.08 -34.02 6.77
C GLU A 134 0.62 -34.42 6.50
N SER A 135 -0.10 -34.90 7.51
CA SER A 135 -1.48 -35.38 7.39
C SER A 135 -2.49 -34.35 6.88
N TRP A 136 -2.20 -33.06 7.07
CA TRP A 136 -3.02 -31.94 6.60
C TRP A 136 -2.62 -31.43 5.22
N GLN A 137 -1.48 -31.86 4.69
CA GLN A 137 -0.98 -31.47 3.38
C GLN A 137 -1.60 -32.35 2.28
N LYS A 138 -1.77 -31.77 1.11
CA LYS A 138 -2.12 -32.50 -0.11
C LYS A 138 -0.97 -32.33 -1.09
N LYS A 139 -0.32 -33.43 -1.45
CA LYS A 139 0.80 -33.41 -2.40
C LYS A 139 0.46 -32.63 -3.67
N GLY A 140 1.33 -31.74 -4.07
CA GLY A 140 1.19 -30.88 -5.25
C GLY A 140 0.14 -29.77 -5.10
N ALA A 141 -0.40 -29.53 -3.89
CA ALA A 141 -1.20 -28.35 -3.61
C ALA A 141 -0.25 -27.21 -3.20
N ASP A 142 0.41 -26.60 -4.18
CA ASP A 142 1.44 -25.59 -4.06
C ASP A 142 1.45 -24.68 -5.30
N ILE A 143 2.36 -23.70 -5.35
CA ILE A 143 2.49 -22.76 -6.46
C ILE A 143 3.50 -23.23 -7.54
N ARG A 144 4.10 -24.42 -7.40
CA ARG A 144 5.09 -25.01 -8.32
C ARG A 144 6.28 -24.09 -8.64
N LEU A 145 6.75 -23.38 -7.64
CA LEU A 145 7.75 -22.33 -7.86
C LEU A 145 9.12 -22.89 -8.28
N PHE A 146 9.47 -24.09 -7.85
CA PHE A 146 10.76 -24.72 -8.21
C PHE A 146 10.96 -24.88 -9.71
N ASP A 147 9.89 -25.09 -10.48
CA ASP A 147 10.00 -25.17 -11.94
C ASP A 147 10.19 -23.79 -12.56
N VAL A 148 9.62 -22.76 -11.96
CA VAL A 148 9.79 -21.36 -12.40
C VAL A 148 11.21 -20.89 -12.13
N TRP A 149 11.79 -21.16 -10.96
CA TRP A 149 13.14 -20.73 -10.59
C TRP A 149 14.26 -21.26 -11.48
N LYS A 150 14.03 -22.36 -12.19
CA LYS A 150 14.97 -22.86 -13.21
C LYS A 150 15.13 -21.90 -14.41
N GLN A 151 14.20 -20.97 -14.58
CA GLN A 151 14.15 -20.05 -15.71
C GLN A 151 14.14 -18.57 -15.25
N TYR A 152 13.42 -18.30 -14.16
CA TYR A 152 13.20 -16.93 -13.67
C TYR A 152 13.16 -16.95 -12.14
N ASN A 153 14.02 -16.16 -11.51
CA ASN A 153 14.12 -16.07 -10.05
C ASN A 153 14.09 -14.62 -9.51
N GLY A 154 13.86 -13.66 -10.39
CA GLY A 154 13.78 -12.24 -10.08
C GLY A 154 14.31 -11.37 -11.22
N ASN A 155 14.01 -10.07 -11.14
CA ASN A 155 14.57 -9.07 -12.04
C ASN A 155 14.57 -7.71 -11.32
N PRO A 156 15.71 -7.03 -11.15
CA PRO A 156 15.80 -5.76 -10.45
C PRO A 156 15.05 -4.60 -11.14
N ALA A 157 14.68 -4.75 -12.41
CA ALA A 157 13.81 -3.78 -13.08
C ALA A 157 12.35 -3.85 -12.59
N VAL A 158 11.96 -4.94 -11.91
CA VAL A 158 10.62 -5.08 -11.32
C VAL A 158 10.63 -4.50 -9.92
N ILE A 159 9.97 -3.36 -9.74
CA ILE A 159 9.76 -2.74 -8.43
C ILE A 159 8.36 -3.14 -7.94
N VAL A 160 8.29 -3.64 -6.70
CA VAL A 160 7.06 -4.03 -6.02
C VAL A 160 6.78 -3.05 -4.88
N ALA A 161 5.74 -2.25 -5.00
CA ALA A 161 5.24 -1.42 -3.91
C ALA A 161 4.50 -2.30 -2.90
N VAL A 162 5.09 -2.47 -1.72
CA VAL A 162 4.50 -3.21 -0.60
C VAL A 162 3.67 -2.22 0.22
N VAL A 163 2.37 -2.15 -0.09
CA VAL A 163 1.41 -1.26 0.58
C VAL A 163 0.89 -1.98 1.82
N ASP A 164 1.61 -1.84 2.94
CA ASP A 164 1.44 -2.65 4.15
C ASP A 164 1.97 -1.92 5.40
N GLY A 165 2.41 -2.63 6.42
CA GLY A 165 3.28 -2.11 7.47
C GLY A 165 4.70 -1.89 6.96
N GLY A 166 5.49 -1.08 7.69
CA GLY A 166 6.86 -0.77 7.29
C GLY A 166 7.75 -2.02 7.18
N ILE A 167 8.53 -2.11 6.12
CA ILE A 167 9.54 -3.15 5.95
C ILE A 167 10.70 -2.88 6.93
N ASN A 168 11.22 -3.92 7.58
CA ASN A 168 12.45 -3.82 8.35
C ASN A 168 13.64 -3.69 7.39
N GLN A 169 14.18 -2.49 7.26
CA GLN A 169 15.28 -2.17 6.37
C GLN A 169 16.61 -2.82 6.79
N GLU A 170 16.75 -3.16 8.07
CA GLU A 170 17.95 -3.80 8.62
C GLU A 170 17.87 -5.33 8.59
N HIS A 171 16.79 -5.90 8.04
CA HIS A 171 16.64 -7.35 7.99
C HIS A 171 17.65 -7.96 7.02
N PRO A 172 18.55 -8.87 7.47
CA PRO A 172 19.68 -9.36 6.67
C PRO A 172 19.25 -10.09 5.40
N ASP A 173 18.04 -10.60 5.35
CA ASP A 173 17.46 -11.31 4.21
C ASP A 173 16.71 -10.40 3.23
N LEU A 174 16.63 -9.08 3.49
CA LEU A 174 15.88 -8.12 2.66
C LEU A 174 16.76 -7.00 2.09
N GLN A 175 17.86 -6.67 2.76
CA GLN A 175 18.65 -5.46 2.47
C GLN A 175 19.07 -5.36 1.00
N ASP A 176 19.49 -6.45 0.38
CA ASP A 176 19.99 -6.47 -1.00
C ASP A 176 18.91 -6.18 -2.04
N ASN A 177 17.65 -6.43 -1.69
CA ASN A 177 16.51 -6.28 -2.57
C ASN A 177 15.59 -5.08 -2.22
N LEU A 178 16.01 -4.22 -1.27
CA LEU A 178 15.29 -2.98 -1.04
C LEU A 178 15.38 -2.06 -2.26
N TRP A 179 14.26 -1.44 -2.58
CA TRP A 179 14.25 -0.33 -3.53
C TRP A 179 14.95 0.89 -2.91
N THR A 180 15.69 1.59 -3.72
CA THR A 180 16.30 2.87 -3.32
C THR A 180 15.89 3.91 -4.35
N ASN A 181 15.37 5.05 -3.89
CA ASN A 181 15.06 6.17 -4.77
C ASN A 181 16.38 6.72 -5.33
N PRO A 182 16.63 6.62 -6.65
CA PRO A 182 17.90 7.06 -7.22
C PRO A 182 18.04 8.58 -7.28
N ASP A 183 16.94 9.30 -7.15
CA ASP A 183 16.87 10.74 -7.32
C ASP A 183 16.84 11.49 -5.97
N GLU A 184 16.91 10.77 -4.82
CA GLU A 184 16.93 11.32 -3.46
C GLU A 184 18.33 11.27 -2.83
N ILE A 185 18.69 12.33 -2.10
CA ILE A 185 19.94 12.42 -1.31
C ILE A 185 19.61 12.15 0.16
N PRO A 186 20.09 11.02 0.73
CA PRO A 186 19.67 10.59 2.07
C PRO A 186 19.93 11.63 3.16
N GLY A 187 18.91 11.96 3.95
CA GLY A 187 19.00 12.72 5.20
C GLY A 187 19.32 14.19 5.03
N ASN A 188 19.09 14.78 3.86
CA ASN A 188 19.31 16.22 3.65
C ASN A 188 18.08 17.08 4.00
N GLY A 189 16.92 16.47 4.25
CA GLY A 189 15.66 17.14 4.62
C GLY A 189 14.99 17.86 3.45
N MET A 190 15.32 17.50 2.22
CA MET A 190 14.72 18.03 1.00
C MET A 190 14.03 16.92 0.21
N ASP A 191 13.08 17.30 -0.60
CA ASP A 191 12.44 16.50 -1.63
C ASP A 191 13.23 16.80 -2.93
N ASP A 192 14.31 16.02 -3.17
CA ASP A 192 15.26 16.30 -4.25
C ASP A 192 14.68 15.97 -5.63
N ASP A 193 13.79 14.98 -5.71
CA ASP A 193 13.15 14.58 -6.96
C ASP A 193 11.83 15.33 -7.24
N GLY A 194 11.37 16.12 -6.29
CA GLY A 194 10.17 16.94 -6.41
C GLY A 194 8.88 16.13 -6.53
N ASN A 195 8.83 14.93 -5.91
CA ASN A 195 7.66 14.04 -5.95
C ASN A 195 6.63 14.34 -4.85
N GLY A 196 6.96 15.22 -3.90
CA GLY A 196 6.13 15.61 -2.76
C GLY A 196 6.48 14.87 -1.45
N TYR A 197 7.52 14.04 -1.44
CA TYR A 197 7.93 13.21 -0.30
C TYR A 197 9.41 13.42 0.02
N VAL A 198 9.70 14.00 1.18
CA VAL A 198 11.05 14.35 1.61
C VAL A 198 11.82 13.10 2.07
N ASP A 199 13.06 12.93 1.61
CA ASP A 199 13.97 11.83 2.01
C ASP A 199 13.39 10.41 1.85
N ASP A 200 12.56 10.14 0.85
CA ASP A 200 11.85 8.87 0.65
C ASP A 200 12.71 7.75 0.04
N ILE A 201 13.87 7.48 0.64
CA ILE A 201 14.95 6.64 0.12
C ILE A 201 14.52 5.19 -0.18
N HIS A 202 13.79 4.53 0.72
CA HIS A 202 13.32 3.15 0.56
C HIS A 202 11.79 3.05 0.51
N GLY A 203 11.12 4.18 0.33
CA GLY A 203 9.69 4.33 0.39
C GLY A 203 9.27 5.36 1.45
N TYR A 204 8.00 5.37 1.83
CA TYR A 204 7.45 6.41 2.70
C TYR A 204 6.49 5.86 3.75
N ASN A 205 6.46 6.51 4.91
CA ASN A 205 5.55 6.22 6.01
C ASN A 205 4.34 7.15 5.95
N PHE A 206 3.28 6.68 5.31
CA PHE A 206 2.02 7.41 5.14
C PHE A 206 1.22 7.53 6.44
N VAL A 207 1.57 6.78 7.50
CA VAL A 207 0.91 6.88 8.81
C VAL A 207 1.34 8.12 9.56
N ASP A 208 2.65 8.37 9.56
CA ASP A 208 3.28 9.46 10.31
C ASP A 208 3.70 10.63 9.39
N ASP A 209 3.45 10.52 8.09
CA ASP A 209 3.74 11.52 7.04
C ASP A 209 5.22 11.94 7.05
N ASN A 210 6.11 10.95 6.95
CA ASN A 210 7.56 11.15 6.88
C ASN A 210 8.29 9.92 6.30
N ALA A 211 9.59 10.07 6.01
CA ALA A 211 10.43 9.00 5.47
C ALA A 211 10.86 7.93 6.49
N THR A 212 10.59 8.09 7.78
CA THR A 212 10.99 7.14 8.81
C THR A 212 10.11 5.90 8.77
N LEU A 213 10.58 4.85 8.12
CA LEU A 213 9.88 3.57 8.09
C LEU A 213 10.02 2.86 9.43
N VAL A 214 8.89 2.49 10.02
CA VAL A 214 8.85 1.77 11.30
C VAL A 214 8.67 0.28 11.00
N PRO A 215 9.64 -0.59 11.37
CA PRO A 215 9.53 -2.01 11.13
C PRO A 215 8.22 -2.60 11.65
N HIS A 216 7.51 -3.30 10.79
CA HIS A 216 6.25 -3.95 11.11
C HIS A 216 6.31 -5.42 10.74
N ARG A 217 5.96 -6.32 11.68
CA ARG A 217 6.05 -7.77 11.49
C ARG A 217 5.34 -8.23 10.21
N HIS A 218 4.12 -7.75 9.97
CA HIS A 218 3.32 -8.16 8.82
C HIS A 218 3.94 -7.68 7.50
N GLY A 219 4.26 -6.38 7.37
CA GLY A 219 4.88 -5.84 6.16
C GLY A 219 6.25 -6.46 5.86
N THR A 220 7.08 -6.69 6.89
CA THR A 220 8.36 -7.38 6.74
C THR A 220 8.18 -8.82 6.24
N HIS A 221 7.18 -9.55 6.77
CA HIS A 221 6.89 -10.92 6.32
C HIS A 221 6.35 -10.96 4.88
N VAL A 222 5.47 -10.04 4.52
CA VAL A 222 4.97 -9.91 3.13
C VAL A 222 6.13 -9.61 2.18
N ALA A 223 7.00 -8.66 2.53
CA ALA A 223 8.20 -8.34 1.76
C ALA A 223 9.12 -9.56 1.60
N GLY A 224 9.34 -10.31 2.70
CA GLY A 224 10.12 -11.55 2.69
C GLY A 224 9.58 -12.61 1.73
N THR A 225 8.27 -12.79 1.69
CA THR A 225 7.62 -13.74 0.76
C THR A 225 7.83 -13.33 -0.70
N ILE A 226 7.86 -12.03 -0.99
CA ILE A 226 8.04 -11.50 -2.35
C ILE A 226 9.50 -11.58 -2.78
N GLY A 227 10.43 -11.06 -1.95
CA GLY A 227 11.77 -10.73 -2.39
C GLY A 227 12.85 -10.85 -1.31
N ALA A 228 12.74 -11.76 -0.31
CA ALA A 228 13.90 -12.15 0.48
C ALA A 228 14.99 -12.67 -0.46
N THR A 229 16.25 -12.38 -0.18
CA THR A 229 17.37 -12.71 -1.07
C THR A 229 17.56 -14.20 -1.13
N ASN A 230 17.31 -14.83 -2.28
CA ASN A 230 17.51 -16.26 -2.46
C ASN A 230 18.99 -16.62 -2.46
N ASN A 231 19.31 -17.83 -2.02
CA ASN A 231 20.65 -18.41 -2.09
C ASN A 231 21.74 -17.59 -1.38
N ASN A 232 21.38 -16.87 -0.33
CA ASN A 232 22.30 -16.08 0.49
C ASN A 232 22.71 -16.79 1.80
N GLY A 233 22.23 -18.01 2.02
CA GLY A 233 22.49 -18.80 3.23
C GLY A 233 21.77 -18.27 4.49
N THR A 234 20.78 -17.43 4.34
CA THR A 234 20.06 -16.75 5.43
C THR A 234 18.56 -16.94 5.26
N GLY A 235 17.83 -17.21 6.34
CA GLY A 235 16.36 -17.17 6.39
C GLY A 235 15.65 -18.03 5.36
N ILE A 236 14.84 -17.43 4.51
CA ILE A 236 13.93 -18.06 3.58
C ILE A 236 14.30 -17.77 2.12
N SER A 237 13.85 -18.64 1.21
CA SER A 237 13.79 -18.27 -0.21
C SER A 237 12.44 -17.59 -0.52
N SER A 238 12.46 -16.64 -1.43
CA SER A 238 11.28 -15.87 -1.82
C SER A 238 10.87 -16.14 -3.27
N ILE A 239 9.69 -15.67 -3.66
CA ILE A 239 9.19 -15.87 -5.01
C ILE A 239 10.14 -15.30 -6.06
N ALA A 240 10.70 -14.11 -5.83
CA ALA A 240 11.49 -13.38 -6.82
C ALA A 240 12.76 -12.71 -6.21
N GLY A 241 13.40 -13.38 -5.25
CA GLY A 241 14.55 -12.87 -4.51
C GLY A 241 15.88 -12.92 -5.23
N GLY A 242 15.91 -13.34 -6.48
CA GLY A 242 17.14 -13.46 -7.27
C GLY A 242 17.80 -14.83 -7.18
N ASP A 243 19.10 -14.89 -7.48
CA ASP A 243 19.89 -16.11 -7.58
C ASP A 243 21.05 -16.20 -6.55
N GLY A 244 21.11 -15.25 -5.63
CA GLY A 244 22.22 -15.11 -4.67
C GLY A 244 23.25 -14.06 -5.08
N THR A 245 23.20 -13.57 -6.31
CA THR A 245 23.94 -12.35 -6.69
C THR A 245 23.25 -11.16 -6.03
N SER A 246 24.02 -10.33 -5.33
CA SER A 246 23.46 -9.13 -4.67
C SER A 246 22.66 -8.29 -5.65
N GLY A 247 21.42 -7.99 -5.27
CA GLY A 247 20.53 -7.18 -6.05
C GLY A 247 19.99 -7.82 -7.34
N SER A 248 20.04 -9.14 -7.51
CA SER A 248 19.45 -9.84 -8.66
C SER A 248 17.94 -10.04 -8.54
N GLY A 249 17.37 -9.89 -7.33
CA GLY A 249 15.93 -9.99 -7.09
C GLY A 249 15.13 -8.75 -7.51
N VAL A 250 13.82 -8.83 -7.33
CA VAL A 250 12.94 -7.66 -7.46
C VAL A 250 13.27 -6.60 -6.42
N ARG A 251 12.84 -5.36 -6.64
CA ARG A 251 13.02 -4.27 -5.69
C ARG A 251 11.78 -4.07 -4.82
N LEU A 252 11.98 -4.03 -3.51
CA LEU A 252 10.93 -3.89 -2.51
C LEU A 252 10.82 -2.43 -2.06
N MET A 253 9.76 -1.75 -2.46
CA MET A 253 9.44 -0.38 -2.04
C MET A 253 8.48 -0.41 -0.87
N SER A 254 8.84 0.20 0.26
CA SER A 254 8.00 0.22 1.46
C SER A 254 7.00 1.37 1.44
N CYS A 255 5.73 1.08 1.19
CA CYS A 255 4.64 2.04 1.27
C CYS A 255 3.86 1.80 2.57
N GLN A 256 4.35 2.35 3.69
CA GLN A 256 3.83 2.04 5.02
C GLN A 256 2.48 2.70 5.28
N ILE A 257 1.44 1.88 5.44
CA ILE A 257 0.07 2.29 5.77
C ILE A 257 -0.43 1.72 7.10
N LEU A 258 0.32 0.83 7.74
CA LEU A 258 -0.04 0.19 9.01
C LEU A 258 1.01 0.49 10.08
N LYS A 259 0.56 0.65 11.32
CA LYS A 259 1.40 0.83 12.50
C LYS A 259 0.88 0.00 13.66
N SER A 260 1.76 -0.74 14.32
CA SER A 260 1.42 -1.49 15.53
C SER A 260 1.21 -0.55 16.70
N LEU A 261 0.10 -0.69 17.42
CA LEU A 261 -0.12 -0.04 18.70
C LEU A 261 0.21 -1.02 19.82
N ILE A 262 1.42 -0.92 20.37
CA ILE A 262 1.89 -1.78 21.47
C ILE A 262 0.97 -1.67 22.69
N SER A 263 0.38 -0.49 22.95
CA SER A 263 -0.43 -0.21 24.14
C SER A 263 -1.81 -0.85 24.17
N ILE A 264 -2.36 -1.27 23.03
CA ILE A 264 -3.73 -1.82 22.95
C ILE A 264 -3.82 -3.13 22.16
N GLY A 265 -2.68 -3.72 21.76
CA GLY A 265 -2.65 -4.98 21.02
C GLY A 265 -3.34 -4.93 19.66
N GLY A 266 -3.45 -3.76 19.06
CA GLY A 266 -4.11 -3.52 17.77
C GLY A 266 -3.19 -2.90 16.72
N GLU A 267 -3.61 -2.96 15.49
CA GLU A 267 -2.98 -2.26 14.37
C GLU A 267 -3.77 -1.00 14.06
N VAL A 268 -3.09 0.11 13.78
CA VAL A 268 -3.70 1.33 13.24
C VAL A 268 -3.32 1.45 11.79
N ALA A 269 -4.32 1.57 10.97
CA ALA A 269 -4.16 1.94 9.59
C ALA A 269 -4.28 3.45 9.45
N SER A 270 -3.38 4.03 8.68
CA SER A 270 -3.52 5.40 8.19
C SER A 270 -4.47 5.41 7.02
N ASP A 271 -5.73 5.40 7.35
CA ASP A 271 -6.78 5.22 6.39
C ASP A 271 -6.89 6.33 5.33
N PRO A 272 -6.72 7.64 5.66
CA PRO A 272 -6.89 8.67 4.64
C PRO A 272 -5.76 8.72 3.59
N PHE A 273 -4.64 8.01 3.80
CA PHE A 273 -3.46 8.12 2.92
C PHE A 273 -3.18 6.87 2.09
N ILE A 274 -3.99 5.81 2.20
CA ILE A 274 -3.80 4.57 1.43
C ILE A 274 -3.82 4.83 -0.07
N ALA A 275 -4.74 5.66 -0.53
CA ALA A 275 -4.82 6.02 -1.94
C ALA A 275 -3.54 6.73 -2.41
N ALA A 276 -2.98 7.62 -1.58
CA ALA A 276 -1.70 8.25 -1.85
C ALA A 276 -0.55 7.24 -1.91
N ALA A 277 -0.53 6.24 -1.03
CA ALA A 277 0.48 5.18 -1.01
C ALA A 277 0.45 4.32 -2.29
N ILE A 278 -0.75 3.99 -2.80
CA ILE A 278 -0.89 3.27 -4.08
C ILE A 278 -0.38 4.14 -5.24
N LYS A 279 -0.78 5.41 -5.29
CA LYS A 279 -0.33 6.35 -6.32
C LYS A 279 1.18 6.55 -6.28
N TYR A 280 1.75 6.73 -5.09
CA TYR A 280 3.19 6.88 -4.86
C TYR A 280 3.99 5.73 -5.49
N GLY A 281 3.54 4.48 -5.32
CA GLY A 281 4.17 3.34 -5.95
C GLY A 281 4.27 3.49 -7.49
N ALA A 282 3.17 3.91 -8.14
CA ALA A 282 3.16 4.14 -9.58
C ALA A 282 4.09 5.29 -10.02
N ASP A 283 4.13 6.38 -9.23
CA ASP A 283 4.95 7.55 -9.50
C ASP A 283 6.44 7.23 -9.42
N ASN A 284 6.83 6.36 -8.48
CA ASN A 284 8.22 5.97 -8.24
C ASN A 284 8.63 4.66 -8.92
N GLY A 285 7.94 4.29 -10.00
CA GLY A 285 8.37 3.23 -10.92
C GLY A 285 7.96 1.82 -10.54
N ALA A 286 7.22 1.60 -9.44
CA ALA A 286 6.68 0.28 -9.15
C ALA A 286 5.66 -0.13 -10.22
N VAL A 287 5.76 -1.38 -10.67
CA VAL A 287 4.83 -1.98 -11.65
C VAL A 287 3.92 -3.03 -11.03
N ILE A 288 4.16 -3.40 -9.78
CA ILE A 288 3.31 -4.26 -8.96
C ILE A 288 2.99 -3.53 -7.66
N SER A 289 1.71 -3.43 -7.31
CA SER A 289 1.24 -2.99 -5.99
C SER A 289 0.70 -4.19 -5.24
N GLN A 290 1.37 -4.57 -4.15
CA GLN A 290 0.97 -5.67 -3.28
C GLN A 290 0.24 -5.14 -2.06
N ASN A 291 -1.00 -5.59 -1.84
CA ASN A 291 -1.91 -5.10 -0.83
C ASN A 291 -2.43 -6.25 0.03
N SER A 292 -1.84 -6.46 1.22
CA SER A 292 -2.25 -7.52 2.15
C SER A 292 -3.15 -7.00 3.28
N TRP A 293 -4.07 -6.13 2.93
CA TRP A 293 -5.07 -5.52 3.80
C TRP A 293 -6.46 -5.58 3.17
N GLY A 294 -7.48 -5.19 3.92
CA GLY A 294 -8.85 -5.08 3.43
C GLY A 294 -9.71 -4.28 4.38
N TYR A 295 -10.92 -3.94 3.96
CA TYR A 295 -11.85 -3.21 4.82
C TYR A 295 -12.25 -4.05 6.03
N ALA A 296 -12.33 -3.41 7.20
CA ALA A 296 -12.84 -4.04 8.40
C ALA A 296 -14.32 -4.39 8.21
N ALA A 297 -14.71 -5.63 8.54
CA ALA A 297 -16.10 -6.02 8.55
C ALA A 297 -16.88 -5.12 9.52
N THR A 298 -17.97 -4.51 9.06
CA THR A 298 -18.86 -3.76 9.94
C THR A 298 -19.62 -4.74 10.83
N ARG A 299 -19.81 -4.41 12.12
CA ARG A 299 -20.52 -5.22 13.12
C ARG A 299 -21.95 -5.62 12.72
N ALA A 300 -22.48 -5.05 11.67
CA ALA A 300 -23.85 -5.24 11.19
C ALA A 300 -24.03 -6.30 10.10
N GLY A 301 -23.00 -7.07 9.75
CA GLY A 301 -23.10 -8.12 8.73
C GLY A 301 -23.58 -7.61 7.35
N ARG A 302 -23.61 -6.32 7.15
CA ARG A 302 -24.01 -5.72 5.87
C ARG A 302 -22.79 -5.55 4.98
N ASN A 303 -22.76 -6.34 3.95
CA ASN A 303 -22.19 -6.09 2.61
C ASN A 303 -21.12 -4.97 2.51
N ALA A 304 -19.99 -5.12 3.17
CA ALA A 304 -18.83 -4.27 2.89
C ALA A 304 -18.23 -4.53 1.49
N SER A 305 -18.69 -5.54 0.81
CA SER A 305 -17.99 -6.21 -0.28
C SER A 305 -18.41 -5.86 -1.69
N SER A 306 -19.43 -5.07 -1.88
CA SER A 306 -19.74 -4.56 -3.22
C SER A 306 -19.32 -3.10 -3.41
N TYR A 307 -18.63 -2.52 -2.43
CA TYR A 307 -18.31 -1.10 -2.41
C TYR A 307 -16.80 -0.89 -2.27
N ILE A 308 -16.15 -0.65 -3.39
CA ILE A 308 -14.80 -0.08 -3.39
C ILE A 308 -14.94 1.42 -3.10
N ASN A 309 -14.17 1.93 -2.14
CA ASN A 309 -14.12 3.36 -1.89
C ASN A 309 -13.66 4.07 -3.18
N PRO A 310 -14.39 5.08 -3.68
CA PRO A 310 -14.07 5.73 -4.95
C PRO A 310 -12.63 6.27 -5.03
N VAL A 311 -12.11 6.82 -3.94
CA VAL A 311 -10.73 7.34 -3.93
C VAL A 311 -9.70 6.22 -4.07
N HIS A 312 -9.93 5.06 -3.46
CA HIS A 312 -9.06 3.89 -3.64
C HIS A 312 -9.16 3.34 -5.06
N LYS A 313 -10.39 3.30 -5.63
CA LYS A 313 -10.57 2.89 -7.01
C LYS A 313 -9.81 3.80 -7.98
N GLU A 314 -9.91 5.11 -7.83
CA GLU A 314 -9.19 6.04 -8.71
C GLU A 314 -7.67 5.92 -8.56
N ALA A 315 -7.16 5.64 -7.35
CA ALA A 315 -5.73 5.36 -7.16
C ALA A 315 -5.30 4.05 -7.82
N ILE A 316 -6.13 3.01 -7.76
CA ILE A 316 -5.89 1.73 -8.44
C ILE A 316 -5.91 1.93 -9.97
N ASP A 317 -6.92 2.63 -10.50
CA ASP A 317 -7.02 2.93 -11.93
C ASP A 317 -5.79 3.73 -12.41
N TYR A 318 -5.33 4.67 -11.59
CA TYR A 318 -4.10 5.43 -11.84
C TYR A 318 -2.87 4.52 -11.89
N PHE A 319 -2.71 3.61 -10.91
CA PHE A 319 -1.60 2.66 -10.89
C PHE A 319 -1.60 1.77 -12.14
N ILE A 320 -2.76 1.19 -12.48
CA ILE A 320 -2.91 0.34 -13.66
C ILE A 320 -2.51 1.10 -14.95
N LYS A 321 -2.81 2.39 -15.00
CA LYS A 321 -2.57 3.21 -16.19
C LYS A 321 -1.15 3.76 -16.31
N TYR A 322 -0.57 4.24 -15.20
CA TYR A 322 0.64 5.05 -15.22
C TYR A 322 1.88 4.38 -14.63
N ALA A 323 1.77 3.24 -13.94
CA ALA A 323 2.93 2.51 -13.45
C ALA A 323 3.88 2.18 -14.62
N GLY A 324 5.17 2.44 -14.43
CA GLY A 324 6.18 2.25 -15.48
C GLY A 324 6.05 3.17 -16.70
N CYS A 325 5.29 4.26 -16.59
CA CYS A 325 5.04 5.19 -17.72
C CYS A 325 5.40 6.64 -17.38
N ASP A 326 5.63 7.43 -18.41
CA ASP A 326 5.75 8.88 -18.35
C ASP A 326 4.39 9.58 -18.15
N ASN A 327 4.39 10.93 -18.11
CA ASN A 327 3.17 11.73 -17.95
C ASN A 327 2.16 11.57 -19.10
N LYS A 328 2.59 11.08 -20.26
CA LYS A 328 1.72 10.81 -21.41
C LYS A 328 1.12 9.42 -21.37
N GLY A 329 1.63 8.56 -20.50
CA GLY A 329 1.26 7.14 -20.40
C GLY A 329 2.05 6.27 -21.38
N GLU A 330 3.20 6.72 -21.87
CA GLU A 330 4.11 5.88 -22.64
C GLU A 330 5.11 5.18 -21.72
N GLN A 331 5.45 3.93 -22.05
CA GLN A 331 6.36 3.12 -21.24
C GLN A 331 7.73 3.80 -21.14
N LEU A 332 8.26 3.90 -19.93
CA LEU A 332 9.62 4.39 -19.67
C LEU A 332 10.66 3.36 -20.08
N ASP A 333 11.79 3.84 -20.60
CA ASP A 333 12.96 3.00 -20.86
C ASP A 333 13.42 2.35 -19.56
N GLY A 334 13.67 1.05 -19.60
CA GLY A 334 14.04 0.27 -18.40
C GLY A 334 12.87 -0.24 -17.54
N SER A 335 11.65 0.26 -17.75
CA SER A 335 10.47 -0.33 -17.12
C SER A 335 10.13 -1.68 -17.74
N PRO A 336 9.84 -2.72 -16.92
CA PRO A 336 9.54 -4.05 -17.45
C PRO A 336 8.18 -4.13 -18.14
N MET A 337 7.29 -3.17 -17.92
CA MET A 337 5.95 -3.17 -18.54
C MET A 337 5.35 -1.76 -18.60
N LYS A 338 4.37 -1.60 -19.48
CA LYS A 338 3.50 -0.43 -19.57
C LYS A 338 2.26 -0.63 -18.71
N GLY A 339 2.00 0.28 -17.78
CA GLY A 339 0.97 0.12 -16.77
C GLY A 339 1.39 -0.83 -15.66
N GLY A 340 0.51 -1.10 -14.70
CA GLY A 340 0.83 -1.92 -13.54
C GLY A 340 -0.25 -2.93 -13.16
N ILE A 341 0.10 -3.79 -12.19
CA ILE A 341 -0.77 -4.81 -11.61
C ILE A 341 -0.99 -4.47 -10.15
N VAL A 342 -2.25 -4.47 -9.71
CA VAL A 342 -2.61 -4.29 -8.29
C VAL A 342 -3.17 -5.59 -7.75
N LEU A 343 -2.54 -6.13 -6.71
CA LEU A 343 -2.88 -7.40 -6.09
C LEU A 343 -3.42 -7.18 -4.68
N PHE A 344 -4.49 -7.88 -4.34
CA PHE A 344 -5.04 -7.89 -2.98
C PHE A 344 -5.09 -9.31 -2.43
N ALA A 345 -4.85 -9.44 -1.11
CA ALA A 345 -5.05 -10.69 -0.42
C ALA A 345 -6.54 -11.06 -0.39
N SER A 346 -6.86 -12.36 -0.64
CA SER A 346 -8.24 -12.87 -0.65
C SER A 346 -8.90 -12.89 0.74
N GLY A 347 -8.16 -12.58 1.80
CA GLY A 347 -8.62 -12.59 3.19
C GLY A 347 -8.44 -13.95 3.89
N ASN A 348 -8.66 -13.96 5.22
CA ASN A 348 -8.39 -15.11 6.11
C ASN A 348 -9.66 -15.71 6.74
N ALA A 349 -10.83 -15.34 6.23
CA ALA A 349 -12.11 -15.74 6.83
C ALA A 349 -12.54 -17.19 6.49
N ASN A 350 -11.75 -17.93 5.71
CA ASN A 350 -12.08 -19.28 5.23
C ASN A 350 -13.52 -19.37 4.68
N THR A 351 -13.90 -18.48 3.81
CA THR A 351 -15.24 -18.38 3.24
C THR A 351 -15.18 -18.22 1.73
N SER A 352 -16.15 -18.76 1.04
CA SER A 352 -16.38 -18.50 -0.38
C SER A 352 -17.23 -17.24 -0.64
N ASP A 353 -17.63 -16.53 0.40
CA ASP A 353 -18.39 -15.29 0.25
C ASP A 353 -17.47 -14.17 -0.27
N PRO A 354 -17.60 -13.77 -1.55
CA PRO A 354 -16.74 -12.74 -2.15
C PRO A 354 -16.89 -11.38 -1.46
N ARG A 355 -17.93 -11.23 -0.63
CA ARG A 355 -18.19 -10.01 0.13
C ARG A 355 -17.28 -9.82 1.34
N ILE A 356 -16.47 -10.78 1.70
CA ILE A 356 -15.51 -10.74 2.80
C ILE A 356 -14.07 -10.63 2.25
N ALA A 357 -13.91 -10.76 0.96
CA ALA A 357 -12.63 -10.58 0.27
C ALA A 357 -12.18 -9.10 0.28
N ALA A 358 -10.95 -8.86 -0.11
CA ALA A 358 -10.36 -7.52 -0.21
C ALA A 358 -11.18 -6.56 -1.10
N PRO A 359 -10.88 -5.26 -1.10
CA PRO A 359 -11.57 -4.24 -1.87
C PRO A 359 -11.75 -4.57 -3.33
#